data_5e81613b79250de8bcd50034af18da4c
#
_entry.id   5e81613b79250de8bcd50034af18da4c
#
_cell.length_a   1.000
_cell.length_b   1.000
_cell.length_c   1.000
_cell.angle_alpha   90.00
_cell.angle_beta   90.00
_cell.angle_gamma   90.00
#
_symmetry.space_group_name_H-M   'P 1'
#
loop_
_entity.id
_entity.type
_entity.pdbx_description
1 polymer ?
#
loop_
_entity_poly.entity_id
_entity_poly.type
_entity_poly.pdbx_seq_one_letter_code
_entity_poly.pdbx_strand_id
1 'polypeptide(L)'
;VPDTGSKIVVYGAGGHAKVVLDILEREERYQIMGLIDDDPRWEEGEVFGYRVLGSGEALERLRSCGVEGAIIAIGDNETRGRLARRVEALGLRLITAVHPAAQISRGVDIGAGSAVMAGTVINADTVIGENAIINTSATVDHDCHLGSCVHLSPGVHVAGGVRIGHHAHLGIGAVVLPGLSIGHHAIIAAGSVVNRDVPPGVVAAGVPARAIRKLYLPPEA
;
A
#
# COMPACT_ATOMS: atom_id res chain seq x y z
N VAL A 1 32.34 0.78 2.01
CA VAL A 1 30.89 0.84 2.22
C VAL A 1 30.51 -0.46 2.91
N PRO A 2 29.95 -0.48 4.13
CA PRO A 2 29.51 -1.73 4.73
C PRO A 2 28.35 -2.28 3.91
N ASP A 3 28.54 -3.44 3.34
CA ASP A 3 27.56 -4.25 2.63
C ASP A 3 26.67 -4.94 3.68
N THR A 4 25.63 -4.29 4.17
CA THR A 4 24.86 -4.78 5.33
C THR A 4 23.34 -4.66 5.17
N GLY A 5 22.80 -4.44 3.99
CA GLY A 5 21.37 -4.44 3.76
C GLY A 5 20.89 -5.66 2.96
N SER A 6 19.74 -6.24 3.34
CA SER A 6 19.07 -7.23 2.48
C SER A 6 18.87 -6.69 1.08
N LYS A 7 19.22 -7.46 0.05
CA LYS A 7 19.02 -7.11 -1.36
C LYS A 7 17.54 -7.21 -1.72
N ILE A 8 16.99 -6.12 -2.22
CA ILE A 8 15.57 -6.05 -2.59
C ILE A 8 15.37 -5.47 -3.98
N VAL A 9 14.19 -5.69 -4.54
CA VAL A 9 13.72 -5.02 -5.75
C VAL A 9 12.40 -4.31 -5.49
N VAL A 10 12.13 -3.26 -6.28
CA VAL A 10 10.85 -2.56 -6.27
C VAL A 10 10.04 -3.03 -7.49
N TYR A 11 8.84 -3.55 -7.26
CA TYR A 11 7.95 -3.99 -8.33
C TYR A 11 6.99 -2.88 -8.70
N GLY A 12 7.18 -2.30 -9.86
CA GLY A 12 6.53 -1.11 -10.40
C GLY A 12 7.56 -0.02 -10.67
N ALA A 13 7.45 0.66 -11.81
CA ALA A 13 8.34 1.75 -12.24
C ALA A 13 7.59 3.08 -12.46
N GLY A 14 6.30 3.14 -12.12
CA GLY A 14 5.47 4.32 -12.25
C GLY A 14 5.72 5.39 -11.20
N GLY A 15 4.83 6.40 -11.14
CA GLY A 15 4.96 7.52 -10.20
C GLY A 15 4.99 7.11 -8.72
N HIS A 16 4.25 6.06 -8.35
CA HIS A 16 4.25 5.53 -6.97
C HIS A 16 5.61 4.93 -6.57
N ALA A 17 6.31 4.30 -7.52
CA ALA A 17 7.65 3.76 -7.28
C ALA A 17 8.66 4.82 -6.85
N LYS A 18 8.54 6.05 -7.35
CA LYS A 18 9.41 7.17 -6.95
C LYS A 18 9.29 7.48 -5.45
N VAL A 19 8.05 7.43 -4.93
CA VAL A 19 7.80 7.69 -3.51
C VAL A 19 8.32 6.53 -2.66
N VAL A 20 8.10 5.29 -3.09
CA VAL A 20 8.59 4.11 -2.38
C VAL A 20 10.13 4.08 -2.37
N LEU A 21 10.80 4.40 -3.48
CA LEU A 21 12.25 4.51 -3.55
C LEU A 21 12.79 5.56 -2.55
N ASP A 22 12.21 6.77 -2.52
CA ASP A 22 12.61 7.81 -1.57
C ASP A 22 12.49 7.36 -0.11
N ILE A 23 11.44 6.58 0.22
CA ILE A 23 11.27 6.00 1.56
C ILE A 23 12.39 5.00 1.86
N LEU A 24 12.63 4.04 0.97
CA LEU A 24 13.64 2.99 1.15
C LEU A 24 15.05 3.58 1.29
N GLU A 25 15.36 4.60 0.49
CA GLU A 25 16.65 5.33 0.58
C GLU A 25 16.80 6.00 1.95
N ARG A 26 15.74 6.63 2.48
CA ARG A 26 15.76 7.30 3.80
C ARG A 26 15.79 6.32 4.97
N GLU A 27 15.28 5.11 4.79
CA GLU A 27 15.37 4.05 5.82
C GLU A 27 16.81 3.49 5.93
N GLU A 28 17.61 3.56 4.88
CA GLU A 28 19.00 3.05 4.82
C GLU A 28 19.14 1.58 5.28
N ARG A 29 18.08 0.78 5.14
CA ARG A 29 18.01 -0.61 5.64
C ARG A 29 18.26 -1.65 4.56
N TYR A 30 18.13 -1.27 3.29
CA TYR A 30 18.11 -2.19 2.17
C TYR A 30 19.10 -1.79 1.08
N GLN A 31 19.61 -2.78 0.39
CA GLN A 31 20.31 -2.59 -0.89
C GLN A 31 19.27 -2.74 -2.02
N ILE A 32 18.88 -1.63 -2.61
CA ILE A 32 17.94 -1.62 -3.74
C ILE A 32 18.69 -2.04 -4.99
N MET A 33 18.38 -3.22 -5.55
CA MET A 33 19.06 -3.76 -6.73
C MET A 33 18.56 -3.15 -8.04
N GLY A 34 17.32 -2.64 -8.04
CA GLY A 34 16.64 -2.04 -9.18
C GLY A 34 15.14 -2.21 -9.10
N LEU A 35 14.46 -1.94 -10.22
CA LEU A 35 13.02 -2.13 -10.35
C LEU A 35 12.72 -3.28 -11.31
N ILE A 36 11.47 -3.77 -11.23
CA ILE A 36 10.86 -4.61 -12.25
C ILE A 36 9.49 -4.05 -12.59
N ASP A 37 9.07 -4.16 -13.84
CA ASP A 37 7.74 -3.73 -14.28
C ASP A 37 7.27 -4.59 -15.45
N ASP A 38 5.99 -4.97 -15.45
CA ASP A 38 5.40 -5.78 -16.53
C ASP A 38 4.98 -4.94 -17.75
N ASP A 39 5.01 -3.60 -17.65
CA ASP A 39 4.70 -2.70 -18.75
C ASP A 39 5.95 -2.54 -19.67
N PRO A 40 5.86 -2.95 -20.95
CA PRO A 40 7.00 -2.88 -21.87
C PRO A 40 7.58 -1.46 -22.06
N ARG A 41 6.81 -0.42 -21.74
CA ARG A 41 7.30 0.98 -21.79
C ARG A 41 8.47 1.24 -20.84
N TRP A 42 8.66 0.39 -19.84
CA TRP A 42 9.75 0.48 -18.87
C TRP A 42 10.94 -0.40 -19.22
N GLU A 43 10.89 -1.17 -20.33
CA GLU A 43 12.03 -1.97 -20.77
C GLU A 43 13.26 -1.06 -20.99
N GLU A 44 14.40 -1.43 -20.37
CA GLU A 44 15.62 -0.63 -20.30
C GLU A 44 15.47 0.76 -19.63
N GLY A 45 14.33 1.01 -18.95
CA GLY A 45 14.04 2.26 -18.24
C GLY A 45 14.85 2.44 -16.95
N GLU A 46 14.78 3.68 -16.43
CA GLU A 46 15.41 4.05 -15.17
C GLU A 46 14.49 4.97 -14.37
N VAL A 47 14.46 4.80 -13.05
CA VAL A 47 13.74 5.66 -12.11
C VAL A 47 14.67 6.01 -10.94
N PHE A 48 14.95 7.28 -10.74
CA PHE A 48 15.85 7.78 -9.69
C PHE A 48 17.23 7.12 -9.66
N GLY A 49 17.82 6.82 -10.81
CA GLY A 49 19.11 6.14 -10.90
C GLY A 49 19.06 4.62 -10.78
N TYR A 50 17.88 4.05 -10.54
CA TYR A 50 17.70 2.60 -10.50
C TYR A 50 17.17 2.07 -11.83
N ARG A 51 17.86 1.07 -12.39
CA ARG A 51 17.50 0.45 -13.67
C ARG A 51 16.28 -0.47 -13.49
N VAL A 52 15.45 -0.55 -14.53
CA VAL A 52 14.45 -1.62 -14.65
C VAL A 52 15.14 -2.88 -15.16
N LEU A 53 15.11 -3.93 -14.35
CA LEU A 53 15.85 -5.19 -14.56
C LEU A 53 15.07 -6.22 -15.38
N GLY A 54 13.86 -5.89 -15.82
CA GLY A 54 12.94 -6.71 -16.60
C GLY A 54 11.53 -6.72 -16.00
N SER A 55 10.71 -7.63 -16.49
CA SER A 55 9.35 -7.89 -15.99
C SER A 55 9.37 -8.78 -14.73
N GLY A 56 8.18 -9.09 -14.19
CA GLY A 56 8.04 -10.03 -13.09
C GLY A 56 8.60 -11.43 -13.37
N GLU A 57 8.86 -11.79 -14.62
CA GLU A 57 9.55 -13.04 -14.97
C GLU A 57 11.01 -13.05 -14.53
N ALA A 58 11.60 -11.87 -14.33
CA ALA A 58 12.97 -11.75 -13.84
C ALA A 58 13.13 -12.14 -12.35
N LEU A 59 12.04 -12.26 -11.58
CA LEU A 59 12.10 -12.51 -10.12
C LEU A 59 12.88 -13.78 -9.77
N GLU A 60 12.70 -14.89 -10.48
CA GLU A 60 13.44 -16.14 -10.20
C GLU A 60 14.95 -15.98 -10.42
N ARG A 61 15.32 -15.32 -11.51
CA ARG A 61 16.73 -15.00 -11.80
C ARG A 61 17.30 -14.06 -10.73
N LEU A 62 16.55 -13.02 -10.35
CA LEU A 62 16.99 -12.06 -9.34
C LEU A 62 17.14 -12.71 -7.97
N ARG A 63 16.22 -13.59 -7.57
CA ARG A 63 16.37 -14.42 -6.37
C ARG A 63 17.65 -15.27 -6.42
N SER A 64 17.93 -15.93 -7.54
CA SER A 64 19.17 -16.71 -7.72
C SER A 64 20.43 -15.86 -7.64
N CYS A 65 20.33 -14.55 -7.92
CA CYS A 65 21.39 -13.56 -7.75
C CYS A 65 21.45 -12.96 -6.33
N GLY A 66 20.67 -13.50 -5.39
CA GLY A 66 20.71 -13.09 -3.98
C GLY A 66 19.71 -12.00 -3.58
N VAL A 67 18.71 -11.68 -4.42
CA VAL A 67 17.57 -10.85 -4.00
C VAL A 67 16.72 -11.63 -3.00
N GLU A 68 16.41 -11.02 -1.86
CA GLU A 68 15.74 -11.65 -0.73
C GLU A 68 14.28 -11.20 -0.57
N GLY A 69 13.92 -10.06 -1.16
CA GLY A 69 12.57 -9.52 -1.00
C GLY A 69 12.20 -8.51 -2.08
N ALA A 70 10.92 -8.17 -2.08
CA ALA A 70 10.37 -7.15 -2.96
C ALA A 70 9.31 -6.30 -2.26
N ILE A 71 9.14 -5.06 -2.69
CA ILE A 71 7.99 -4.22 -2.35
C ILE A 71 7.20 -3.91 -3.62
N ILE A 72 5.87 -3.98 -3.53
CA ILE A 72 5.00 -3.73 -4.67
C ILE A 72 4.60 -2.25 -4.70
N ALA A 73 5.20 -1.50 -5.61
CA ALA A 73 4.98 -0.05 -5.76
C ALA A 73 3.89 0.27 -6.80
N ILE A 74 2.72 -0.36 -6.67
CA ILE A 74 1.56 -0.22 -7.56
C ILE A 74 0.34 0.19 -6.75
N GLY A 75 -0.32 1.28 -7.18
CA GLY A 75 -1.47 1.87 -6.49
C GLY A 75 -2.76 1.06 -6.59
N ASP A 76 -2.94 0.28 -7.68
CA ASP A 76 -4.12 -0.57 -7.86
C ASP A 76 -4.11 -1.74 -6.88
N ASN A 77 -5.16 -1.83 -6.05
CA ASN A 77 -5.23 -2.76 -4.94
C ASN A 77 -5.21 -4.23 -5.39
N GLU A 78 -5.94 -4.56 -6.47
CA GLU A 78 -6.03 -5.92 -6.98
C GLU A 78 -4.70 -6.38 -7.57
N THR A 79 -4.12 -5.54 -8.41
CA THR A 79 -2.80 -5.81 -9.01
C THR A 79 -1.75 -5.96 -7.92
N ARG A 80 -1.74 -5.07 -6.91
CA ARG A 80 -0.80 -5.13 -5.80
C ARG A 80 -0.92 -6.45 -5.03
N GLY A 81 -2.13 -6.87 -4.68
CA GLY A 81 -2.35 -8.13 -3.98
C GLY A 81 -1.97 -9.36 -4.81
N ARG A 82 -2.27 -9.36 -6.11
CA ARG A 82 -1.88 -10.45 -7.03
C ARG A 82 -0.37 -10.58 -7.15
N LEU A 83 0.34 -9.46 -7.28
CA LEU A 83 1.80 -9.45 -7.39
C LEU A 83 2.49 -9.82 -6.08
N ALA A 84 1.93 -9.43 -4.93
CA ALA A 84 2.42 -9.85 -3.63
C ALA A 84 2.40 -11.38 -3.49
N ARG A 85 1.29 -12.02 -3.81
CA ARG A 85 1.20 -13.50 -3.83
C ARG A 85 2.22 -14.14 -4.77
N ARG A 86 2.51 -13.53 -5.92
CA ARG A 86 3.56 -14.03 -6.83
C ARG A 86 4.95 -13.96 -6.20
N VAL A 87 5.26 -12.85 -5.52
CA VAL A 87 6.54 -12.66 -4.81
C VAL A 87 6.70 -13.72 -3.71
N GLU A 88 5.67 -13.93 -2.89
CA GLU A 88 5.67 -14.93 -1.81
C GLU A 88 5.79 -16.37 -2.31
N ALA A 89 5.07 -16.70 -3.40
CA ALA A 89 5.15 -18.03 -4.03
C ALA A 89 6.57 -18.38 -4.51
N LEU A 90 7.40 -17.39 -4.80
CA LEU A 90 8.81 -17.55 -5.11
C LEU A 90 9.70 -17.59 -3.86
N GLY A 91 9.13 -17.53 -2.65
CA GLY A 91 9.87 -17.51 -1.38
C GLY A 91 10.63 -16.20 -1.12
N LEU A 92 10.27 -15.12 -1.79
CA LEU A 92 10.77 -13.78 -1.52
C LEU A 92 9.94 -13.11 -0.42
N ARG A 93 10.57 -12.32 0.45
CA ARG A 93 9.87 -11.58 1.50
C ARG A 93 9.18 -10.34 0.93
N LEU A 94 7.99 -10.04 1.42
CA LEU A 94 7.37 -8.74 1.21
C LEU A 94 8.01 -7.70 2.13
N ILE A 95 8.49 -6.61 1.55
CA ILE A 95 9.20 -5.55 2.26
C ILE A 95 8.22 -4.45 2.62
N THR A 96 8.20 -4.07 3.89
CA THR A 96 7.43 -2.94 4.39
C THR A 96 8.32 -1.70 4.40
N ALA A 97 7.83 -0.59 3.82
CA ALA A 97 8.53 0.69 3.76
C ALA A 97 7.79 1.71 4.63
N VAL A 98 8.49 2.31 5.60
CA VAL A 98 7.94 3.30 6.52
C VAL A 98 8.77 4.58 6.48
N HIS A 99 8.19 5.66 5.98
CA HIS A 99 8.91 6.93 5.90
C HIS A 99 9.33 7.42 7.29
N PRO A 100 10.59 7.87 7.51
CA PRO A 100 11.07 8.32 8.82
C PRO A 100 10.26 9.46 9.45
N ALA A 101 9.53 10.25 8.65
CA ALA A 101 8.63 11.29 9.12
C ALA A 101 7.18 10.80 9.37
N ALA A 102 6.91 9.50 9.32
CA ALA A 102 5.66 8.94 9.80
C ALA A 102 5.66 8.86 11.33
N GLN A 103 4.52 9.18 11.96
CA GLN A 103 4.34 9.07 13.40
C GLN A 103 3.52 7.80 13.70
N ILE A 104 4.17 6.80 14.26
CA ILE A 104 3.54 5.51 14.59
C ILE A 104 3.54 5.34 16.10
N SER A 105 2.34 5.22 16.67
CA SER A 105 2.14 5.07 18.10
C SER A 105 2.44 3.64 18.57
N ARG A 106 2.51 3.48 19.89
CA ARG A 106 2.66 2.19 20.55
C ARG A 106 1.46 1.27 20.26
N GLY A 107 1.71 -0.03 20.12
CA GLY A 107 0.68 -1.05 19.89
C GLY A 107 0.21 -1.15 18.42
N VAL A 108 0.75 -0.33 17.52
CA VAL A 108 0.43 -0.43 16.09
C VAL A 108 1.12 -1.65 15.48
N ASP A 109 0.35 -2.45 14.74
CA ASP A 109 0.84 -3.55 13.90
C ASP A 109 0.67 -3.21 12.42
N ILE A 110 1.72 -3.40 11.62
CA ILE A 110 1.73 -3.10 10.19
C ILE A 110 2.14 -4.36 9.42
N GLY A 111 1.20 -4.89 8.64
CA GLY A 111 1.40 -6.08 7.82
C GLY A 111 2.48 -5.92 6.76
N ALA A 112 3.09 -7.04 6.39
CA ALA A 112 4.17 -7.12 5.40
C ALA A 112 3.76 -6.51 4.05
N GLY A 113 4.73 -5.94 3.33
CA GLY A 113 4.50 -5.35 2.01
C GLY A 113 3.82 -3.98 2.03
N SER A 114 3.51 -3.42 3.20
CA SER A 114 2.82 -2.14 3.33
C SER A 114 3.77 -0.95 3.10
N ALA A 115 3.23 0.15 2.57
CA ALA A 115 3.94 1.40 2.39
C ALA A 115 3.28 2.52 3.21
N VAL A 116 4.02 3.10 4.16
CA VAL A 116 3.59 4.21 5.01
C VAL A 116 4.39 5.46 4.66
N MET A 117 3.71 6.48 4.16
CA MET A 117 4.35 7.65 3.56
C MET A 117 4.58 8.79 4.55
N ALA A 118 5.26 9.83 4.06
CA ALA A 118 5.62 11.00 4.85
C ALA A 118 4.40 11.69 5.48
N GLY A 119 4.53 12.12 6.73
CA GLY A 119 3.50 12.85 7.47
C GLY A 119 2.28 12.02 7.87
N THR A 120 2.32 10.72 7.65
CA THR A 120 1.28 9.80 8.14
C THR A 120 1.31 9.75 9.67
N VAL A 121 0.13 9.73 10.29
CA VAL A 121 -0.03 9.51 11.74
C VAL A 121 -0.90 8.27 11.96
N ILE A 122 -0.39 7.29 12.69
CA ILE A 122 -1.12 6.07 13.05
C ILE A 122 -1.12 5.95 14.56
N ASN A 123 -2.31 6.05 15.17
CA ASN A 123 -2.48 6.06 16.62
C ASN A 123 -2.59 4.64 17.20
N ALA A 124 -2.55 4.59 18.54
CA ALA A 124 -2.37 3.39 19.33
C ALA A 124 -3.36 2.25 18.99
N ASP A 125 -2.85 1.02 19.12
CA ASP A 125 -3.60 -0.24 19.01
C ASP A 125 -4.34 -0.43 17.66
N THR A 126 -3.86 0.28 16.62
CA THR A 126 -4.36 0.13 15.25
C THR A 126 -3.64 -1.02 14.55
N VAL A 127 -4.40 -1.86 13.85
CA VAL A 127 -3.90 -2.99 13.06
C VAL A 127 -4.09 -2.69 11.57
N ILE A 128 -3.01 -2.77 10.81
CA ILE A 128 -2.99 -2.59 9.35
C ILE A 128 -2.57 -3.90 8.71
N GLY A 129 -3.40 -4.42 7.82
CA GLY A 129 -3.13 -5.65 7.08
C GLY A 129 -2.00 -5.50 6.07
N GLU A 130 -1.66 -6.60 5.43
CA GLU A 130 -0.56 -6.71 4.47
C GLU A 130 -0.81 -5.89 3.20
N ASN A 131 0.27 -5.45 2.55
CA ASN A 131 0.24 -4.73 1.28
C ASN A 131 -0.65 -3.49 1.29
N ALA A 132 -0.81 -2.83 2.43
CA ALA A 132 -1.56 -1.60 2.55
C ALA A 132 -0.73 -0.39 2.08
N ILE A 133 -1.40 0.64 1.58
CA ILE A 133 -0.82 1.95 1.29
C ILE A 133 -1.47 2.97 2.21
N ILE A 134 -0.69 3.56 3.11
CA ILE A 134 -1.08 4.69 3.94
C ILE A 134 -0.35 5.90 3.40
N ASN A 135 -1.03 6.64 2.54
CA ASN A 135 -0.39 7.65 1.69
C ASN A 135 -0.10 8.95 2.45
N THR A 136 0.60 9.86 1.80
CA THR A 136 1.10 11.13 2.34
C THR A 136 0.06 11.86 3.19
N SER A 137 0.43 12.20 4.43
CA SER A 137 -0.40 12.93 5.39
C SER A 137 -1.76 12.28 5.71
N ALA A 138 -1.93 10.99 5.44
CA ALA A 138 -3.11 10.27 5.92
C ALA A 138 -3.02 10.05 7.44
N THR A 139 -4.16 10.07 8.13
CA THR A 139 -4.23 9.79 9.57
C THR A 139 -5.18 8.64 9.86
N VAL A 140 -4.76 7.76 10.75
CA VAL A 140 -5.58 6.65 11.26
C VAL A 140 -5.55 6.77 12.78
N ASP A 141 -6.71 6.96 13.36
CA ASP A 141 -6.83 7.10 14.82
C ASP A 141 -6.80 5.73 15.50
N HIS A 142 -6.91 5.73 16.85
CA HIS A 142 -6.75 4.56 17.71
C HIS A 142 -7.78 3.45 17.45
N ASP A 143 -7.45 2.20 17.80
CA ASP A 143 -8.34 1.02 17.75
C ASP A 143 -8.92 0.71 16.36
N CYS A 144 -8.27 1.16 15.29
CA CYS A 144 -8.70 0.90 13.92
C CYS A 144 -8.20 -0.47 13.43
N HIS A 145 -8.97 -1.07 12.50
CA HIS A 145 -8.59 -2.31 11.81
C HIS A 145 -8.72 -2.11 10.31
N LEU A 146 -7.61 -2.11 9.60
CA LEU A 146 -7.53 -2.02 8.15
C LEU A 146 -7.15 -3.38 7.58
N GLY A 147 -7.92 -3.89 6.64
CA GLY A 147 -7.64 -5.14 5.94
C GLY A 147 -6.46 -5.05 4.98
N SER A 148 -6.06 -6.18 4.42
CA SER A 148 -4.96 -6.26 3.45
C SER A 148 -5.31 -5.50 2.16
N CYS A 149 -4.29 -4.97 1.48
CA CYS A 149 -4.39 -4.22 0.25
C CYS A 149 -5.29 -2.96 0.33
N VAL A 150 -5.55 -2.43 1.52
CA VAL A 150 -6.25 -1.15 1.66
C VAL A 150 -5.37 -0.02 1.11
N HIS A 151 -5.99 0.96 0.47
CA HIS A 151 -5.31 2.18 0.05
C HIS A 151 -6.00 3.41 0.64
N LEU A 152 -5.37 4.05 1.59
CA LEU A 152 -5.73 5.39 2.03
C LEU A 152 -4.95 6.39 1.19
N SER A 153 -5.63 7.11 0.29
CA SER A 153 -5.01 8.13 -0.56
C SER A 153 -4.51 9.34 0.26
N PRO A 154 -3.73 10.26 -0.33
CA PRO A 154 -3.21 11.43 0.38
C PRO A 154 -4.28 12.20 1.16
N GLY A 155 -3.97 12.55 2.41
CA GLY A 155 -4.85 13.35 3.26
C GLY A 155 -6.17 12.68 3.66
N VAL A 156 -6.27 11.37 3.62
CA VAL A 156 -7.41 10.63 4.19
C VAL A 156 -7.34 10.69 5.71
N HIS A 157 -8.48 10.95 6.36
CA HIS A 157 -8.59 10.97 7.81
C HIS A 157 -9.58 9.92 8.30
N VAL A 158 -9.11 8.97 9.09
CA VAL A 158 -9.90 7.88 9.68
C VAL A 158 -9.94 8.08 11.19
N ALA A 159 -11.13 8.29 11.76
CA ALA A 159 -11.32 8.45 13.20
C ALA A 159 -11.27 7.11 13.95
N GLY A 160 -11.29 7.14 15.29
CA GLY A 160 -11.08 5.97 16.13
C GLY A 160 -12.12 4.86 15.97
N GLY A 161 -11.68 3.60 16.15
CA GLY A 161 -12.51 2.41 16.14
C GLY A 161 -13.10 2.02 14.78
N VAL A 162 -12.57 2.56 13.68
CA VAL A 162 -13.06 2.27 12.32
C VAL A 162 -12.53 0.93 11.82
N ARG A 163 -13.38 0.19 11.09
CA ARG A 163 -13.01 -1.06 10.41
C ARG A 163 -13.08 -0.87 8.91
N ILE A 164 -11.99 -1.16 8.20
CA ILE A 164 -11.92 -1.07 6.74
C ILE A 164 -11.58 -2.45 6.18
N GLY A 165 -12.45 -2.98 5.33
CA GLY A 165 -12.29 -4.30 4.71
C GLY A 165 -11.17 -4.34 3.67
N HIS A 166 -10.74 -5.55 3.34
CA HIS A 166 -9.67 -5.79 2.36
C HIS A 166 -9.96 -5.09 1.03
N HIS A 167 -8.90 -4.65 0.35
CA HIS A 167 -8.97 -4.00 -0.97
C HIS A 167 -9.80 -2.70 -1.03
N ALA A 168 -10.27 -2.17 0.09
CA ALA A 168 -10.97 -0.88 0.07
C ALA A 168 -10.04 0.27 -0.31
N HIS A 169 -10.58 1.25 -1.04
CA HIS A 169 -9.84 2.42 -1.48
C HIS A 169 -10.57 3.69 -1.02
N LEU A 170 -9.90 4.50 -0.22
CA LEU A 170 -10.37 5.79 0.21
C LEU A 170 -9.64 6.88 -0.61
N GLY A 171 -10.40 7.63 -1.40
CA GLY A 171 -9.91 8.70 -2.26
C GLY A 171 -9.36 9.89 -1.50
N ILE A 172 -8.57 10.71 -2.17
CA ILE A 172 -7.86 11.88 -1.63
C ILE A 172 -8.77 12.72 -0.73
N GLY A 173 -8.34 13.01 0.50
CA GLY A 173 -9.04 13.88 1.45
C GLY A 173 -10.39 13.32 1.96
N ALA A 174 -10.66 12.03 1.80
CA ALA A 174 -11.85 11.43 2.39
C ALA A 174 -11.75 11.40 3.92
N VAL A 175 -12.88 11.55 4.60
CA VAL A 175 -13.00 11.56 6.07
C VAL A 175 -13.97 10.47 6.49
N VAL A 176 -13.60 9.68 7.52
CA VAL A 176 -14.44 8.62 8.09
C VAL A 176 -14.69 8.92 9.56
N LEU A 177 -15.98 9.02 9.96
CA LEU A 177 -16.36 9.27 11.34
C LEU A 177 -16.14 8.04 12.24
N PRO A 178 -16.08 8.22 13.58
CA PRO A 178 -15.72 7.14 14.50
C PRO A 178 -16.62 5.93 14.46
N GLY A 179 -16.04 4.73 14.70
CA GLY A 179 -16.75 3.48 14.94
C GLY A 179 -17.46 2.87 13.73
N LEU A 180 -17.21 3.38 12.52
CA LEU A 180 -17.86 2.93 11.30
C LEU A 180 -17.13 1.76 10.64
N SER A 181 -17.87 1.05 9.77
CA SER A 181 -17.34 -0.02 8.95
C SER A 181 -17.42 0.33 7.46
N ILE A 182 -16.30 0.13 6.75
CA ILE A 182 -16.21 0.20 5.29
C ILE A 182 -15.94 -1.22 4.78
N GLY A 183 -16.85 -1.75 3.96
CA GLY A 183 -16.77 -3.12 3.46
C GLY A 183 -15.59 -3.33 2.50
N HIS A 184 -15.22 -4.60 2.29
CA HIS A 184 -14.17 -4.98 1.34
C HIS A 184 -14.49 -4.48 -0.07
N HIS A 185 -13.46 -4.13 -0.84
CA HIS A 185 -13.55 -3.55 -2.19
C HIS A 185 -14.41 -2.28 -2.29
N ALA A 186 -14.81 -1.67 -1.17
CA ALA A 186 -15.53 -0.40 -1.23
C ALA A 186 -14.59 0.73 -1.69
N ILE A 187 -15.14 1.66 -2.44
CA ILE A 187 -14.42 2.85 -2.90
C ILE A 187 -15.13 4.08 -2.33
N ILE A 188 -14.40 4.86 -1.54
CA ILE A 188 -14.84 6.17 -1.07
C ILE A 188 -14.25 7.21 -2.00
N ALA A 189 -15.08 8.00 -2.66
CA ALA A 189 -14.63 9.04 -3.58
C ALA A 189 -13.86 10.16 -2.85
N ALA A 190 -12.99 10.85 -3.57
CA ALA A 190 -12.20 11.94 -3.03
C ALA A 190 -13.08 13.02 -2.36
N GLY A 191 -12.63 13.57 -1.24
CA GLY A 191 -13.32 14.61 -0.47
C GLY A 191 -14.64 14.20 0.18
N SER A 192 -14.96 12.91 0.21
CA SER A 192 -16.21 12.43 0.80
C SER A 192 -16.14 12.34 2.32
N VAL A 193 -17.28 12.56 3.00
CA VAL A 193 -17.43 12.39 4.45
C VAL A 193 -18.34 11.19 4.74
N VAL A 194 -17.73 10.11 5.22
CA VAL A 194 -18.44 8.88 5.59
C VAL A 194 -19.02 9.03 7.01
N ASN A 195 -20.34 9.04 7.13
CA ASN A 195 -21.08 9.18 8.39
C ASN A 195 -22.01 8.01 8.70
N ARG A 196 -21.86 6.89 7.99
CA ARG A 196 -22.55 5.61 8.19
C ARG A 196 -21.75 4.51 7.54
N ASP A 197 -22.04 3.27 7.90
CA ASP A 197 -21.40 2.10 7.31
C ASP A 197 -21.57 2.07 5.79
N VAL A 198 -20.52 1.61 5.10
CA VAL A 198 -20.51 1.44 3.64
C VAL A 198 -20.41 -0.06 3.35
N PRO A 199 -21.39 -0.64 2.62
CA PRO A 199 -21.38 -2.05 2.26
C PRO A 199 -20.18 -2.43 1.36
N PRO A 200 -19.83 -3.72 1.30
CA PRO A 200 -18.81 -4.22 0.36
C PRO A 200 -19.16 -3.92 -1.09
N GLY A 201 -18.12 -3.70 -1.91
CA GLY A 201 -18.25 -3.49 -3.35
C GLY A 201 -19.10 -2.29 -3.75
N VAL A 202 -19.12 -1.25 -2.93
CA VAL A 202 -19.90 -0.02 -3.18
C VAL A 202 -18.95 1.14 -3.45
N VAL A 203 -19.27 1.95 -4.44
CA VAL A 203 -18.70 3.30 -4.58
C VAL A 203 -19.60 4.27 -3.84
N ALA A 204 -19.05 4.97 -2.84
CA ALA A 204 -19.75 6.00 -2.08
C ALA A 204 -19.10 7.37 -2.30
N ALA A 205 -19.92 8.41 -2.46
CA ALA A 205 -19.45 9.77 -2.72
C ALA A 205 -20.29 10.84 -2.03
N GLY A 206 -19.70 11.99 -1.73
CA GLY A 206 -20.35 13.21 -1.28
C GLY A 206 -20.17 13.53 0.21
N VAL A 207 -20.76 14.66 0.62
CA VAL A 207 -20.79 15.16 2.01
C VAL A 207 -22.27 15.39 2.40
N PRO A 208 -22.87 14.43 3.13
CA PRO A 208 -22.34 13.13 3.54
C PRO A 208 -22.29 12.11 2.38
N ALA A 209 -21.38 11.13 2.48
CA ALA A 209 -21.21 10.08 1.48
C ALA A 209 -22.45 9.20 1.34
N ARG A 210 -22.84 8.90 0.10
CA ARG A 210 -23.94 8.02 -0.27
C ARG A 210 -23.48 7.04 -1.32
N ALA A 211 -24.00 5.82 -1.29
CA ALA A 211 -23.79 4.81 -2.33
C ALA A 211 -24.29 5.34 -3.67
N ILE A 212 -23.41 5.41 -4.66
CA ILE A 212 -23.72 5.89 -6.02
C ILE A 212 -23.63 4.79 -7.08
N ARG A 213 -22.88 3.70 -6.78
CA ARG A 213 -22.70 2.58 -7.70
C ARG A 213 -22.32 1.32 -6.94
N LYS A 214 -22.77 0.15 -7.40
CA LYS A 214 -22.23 -1.16 -7.00
C LYS A 214 -21.14 -1.59 -7.99
N LEU A 215 -20.08 -2.17 -7.46
CA LEU A 215 -19.02 -2.82 -8.26
C LEU A 215 -19.42 -4.28 -8.50
N TYR A 216 -19.07 -4.78 -9.66
CA TYR A 216 -19.07 -6.22 -9.88
C TYR A 216 -17.82 -6.80 -9.18
N LEU A 217 -18.03 -7.58 -8.14
CA LEU A 217 -16.98 -8.35 -7.50
C LEU A 217 -16.99 -9.75 -8.12
N PRO A 218 -15.84 -10.27 -8.59
CA PRO A 218 -15.77 -11.67 -8.98
C PRO A 218 -16.08 -12.54 -7.74
N PRO A 219 -16.65 -13.75 -7.93
CA PRO A 219 -16.82 -14.67 -6.82
C PRO A 219 -15.47 -14.92 -6.13
N GLU A 220 -15.49 -14.94 -4.80
CA GLU A 220 -14.31 -15.27 -4.01
C GLU A 220 -13.78 -16.65 -4.44
N ALA A 221 -12.48 -16.72 -4.79
CA ALA A 221 -11.80 -17.95 -5.21
C ALA A 221 -11.33 -18.74 -3.98
#